data_2b0b5df23f2637c4d5a3345d9c3c77fb
#
_entry.id   2b0b5df23f2637c4d5a3345d9c3c77fb
#
_cell.length_a   1.000
_cell.length_b   1.000
_cell.length_c   1.000
_cell.angle_alpha   90.00
_cell.angle_beta   90.00
_cell.angle_gamma   90.00
#
_symmetry.space_group_name_H-M   'P 1'
#
loop_
_entity.id
_entity.type
_entity.pdbx_description
1 polymer ?
#
loop_
_entity_poly.entity_id
_entity_poly.type
_entity_poly.pdbx_seq_one_letter_code
_entity_poly.pdbx_strand_id
1 'polypeptide(L)'
;MKKIIIVSGYFNPLHVGHIEYFRKAKAYGDKLCVIVNSDFQRALKGSKPFMNEEERLCIINNLRLVDYAILSVDTDGTVCETIREINSLYVLMEDEGVRLFFANGGDQTNDIIPEREICEKLGIKLIDGLGEKIQSSSWLLDNEK
;
A
#
# COMPACT_ATOMS: atom_id res chain seq x y z
N MET A 1 -21.86 4.30 2.37
CA MET A 1 -20.90 3.39 1.73
C MET A 1 -19.53 3.55 2.39
N LYS A 2 -18.93 2.47 2.80
CA LYS A 2 -17.61 2.49 3.41
C LYS A 2 -16.53 2.38 2.35
N LYS A 3 -15.60 3.32 2.37
CA LYS A 3 -14.49 3.32 1.43
C LYS A 3 -13.24 2.81 2.13
N ILE A 4 -12.64 1.77 1.58
CA ILE A 4 -11.41 1.19 2.10
C ILE A 4 -10.30 1.48 1.12
N ILE A 5 -9.25 2.13 1.60
CA ILE A 5 -8.11 2.49 0.78
C ILE A 5 -6.99 1.48 1.04
N ILE A 6 -6.51 0.86 -0.02
CA ILE A 6 -5.43 -0.12 0.04
C ILE A 6 -4.15 0.56 -0.41
N VAL A 7 -3.10 0.43 0.38
CA VAL A 7 -1.76 0.90 0.02
C VAL A 7 -0.79 -0.25 0.22
N SER A 8 0.39 -0.16 -0.37
CA SER A 8 1.40 -1.22 -0.22
C SER A 8 2.80 -0.64 -0.13
N GLY A 9 3.73 -1.41 0.40
CA GLY A 9 5.13 -1.03 0.46
C GLY A 9 5.96 -2.01 1.25
N TYR A 10 7.26 -1.79 1.23
CA TYR A 10 8.22 -2.61 1.95
C TYR A 10 8.44 -2.12 3.37
N PHE A 11 8.48 -0.80 3.56
CA PHE A 11 8.68 -0.19 4.89
C PHE A 11 9.91 -0.73 5.60
N ASN A 12 11.02 -0.72 4.93
CA ASN A 12 12.27 -1.35 5.38
C ASN A 12 13.43 -0.35 5.42
N PRO A 13 13.44 0.62 6.36
CA PRO A 13 12.46 0.82 7.43
C PRO A 13 11.34 1.77 7.07
N LEU A 14 10.34 1.83 7.94
CA LEU A 14 9.30 2.84 7.89
C LEU A 14 9.92 4.21 8.19
N HIS A 15 9.48 5.24 7.48
CA HIS A 15 9.94 6.61 7.73
C HIS A 15 8.79 7.60 7.53
N VAL A 16 9.09 8.86 7.77
CA VAL A 16 8.08 9.94 7.74
C VAL A 16 7.35 10.03 6.39
N GLY A 17 8.05 9.76 5.29
CA GLY A 17 7.41 9.76 3.98
C GLY A 17 6.29 8.74 3.87
N HIS A 18 6.44 7.59 4.50
CA HIS A 18 5.38 6.57 4.53
C HIS A 18 4.20 7.05 5.37
N ILE A 19 4.45 7.74 6.46
CA ILE A 19 3.38 8.27 7.30
C ILE A 19 2.56 9.31 6.52
N GLU A 20 3.22 10.17 5.76
CA GLU A 20 2.54 11.14 4.92
C GLU A 20 1.71 10.49 3.83
N TYR A 21 2.24 9.43 3.23
CA TYR A 21 1.53 8.63 2.25
C TYR A 21 0.25 8.05 2.87
N PHE A 22 0.37 7.47 4.07
CA PHE A 22 -0.79 6.89 4.76
C PHE A 22 -1.82 7.96 5.11
N ARG A 23 -1.35 9.12 5.56
CA ARG A 23 -2.26 10.22 5.92
C ARG A 23 -3.06 10.68 4.72
N LYS A 24 -2.40 10.84 3.59
CA LYS A 24 -3.06 11.26 2.35
C LYS A 24 -4.03 10.20 1.85
N ALA A 25 -3.62 8.93 1.89
CA ALA A 25 -4.48 7.83 1.47
C ALA A 25 -5.73 7.75 2.35
N LYS A 26 -5.55 7.82 3.66
CA LYS A 26 -6.68 7.74 4.60
C LYS A 26 -7.69 8.85 4.37
N ALA A 27 -7.24 10.01 3.93
CA ALA A 27 -8.14 11.15 3.68
C ALA A 27 -9.16 10.88 2.58
N TYR A 28 -8.91 9.89 1.72
CA TYR A 28 -9.83 9.54 0.64
C TYR A 28 -10.92 8.57 1.07
N GLY A 29 -10.82 7.98 2.23
CA GLY A 29 -11.80 6.97 2.63
C GLY A 29 -11.98 6.84 4.13
N ASP A 30 -12.63 5.76 4.52
CA ASP A 30 -13.00 5.52 5.91
C ASP A 30 -11.98 4.64 6.62
N LYS A 31 -11.36 3.72 5.91
CA LYS A 31 -10.38 2.80 6.49
C LYS A 31 -9.16 2.67 5.60
N LEU A 32 -8.03 2.43 6.21
CA LEU A 32 -6.77 2.22 5.53
C LEU A 32 -6.29 0.79 5.77
N CYS A 33 -6.10 0.06 4.67
CA CYS A 33 -5.53 -1.29 4.67
C CYS A 33 -4.14 -1.21 4.06
N VAL A 34 -3.14 -1.68 4.78
CA VAL A 34 -1.76 -1.65 4.29
C VAL A 34 -1.29 -3.06 3.97
N ILE A 35 -0.82 -3.26 2.74
CA ILE A 35 -0.18 -4.50 2.34
C ILE A 35 1.32 -4.33 2.56
N VAL A 36 1.90 -5.18 3.40
CA VAL A 36 3.33 -5.17 3.68
C VAL A 36 3.98 -6.22 2.78
N ASN A 37 4.89 -5.80 1.93
CA ASN A 37 5.60 -6.72 1.05
C ASN A 37 6.45 -7.69 1.89
N SER A 38 6.49 -8.95 1.45
CA SER A 38 7.15 -10.02 2.21
C SER A 38 8.66 -9.99 2.11
N ASP A 39 9.31 -10.76 2.97
CA ASP A 39 10.78 -10.95 2.89
C ASP A 39 11.17 -11.63 1.60
N PHE A 40 10.34 -12.55 1.11
CA PHE A 40 10.55 -13.19 -0.18
C PHE A 40 10.62 -12.13 -1.30
N GLN A 41 9.66 -11.21 -1.30
CA GLN A 41 9.62 -10.14 -2.28
C GLN A 41 10.79 -9.18 -2.12
N ARG A 42 11.19 -8.89 -0.90
CA ARG A 42 12.36 -8.05 -0.63
C ARG A 42 13.61 -8.68 -1.23
N ALA A 43 13.76 -9.99 -1.08
CA ALA A 43 14.91 -10.70 -1.64
C ALA A 43 14.91 -10.64 -3.16
N LEU A 44 13.74 -10.76 -3.79
CA LEU A 44 13.61 -10.60 -5.25
C LEU A 44 14.07 -9.23 -5.71
N LYS A 45 13.74 -8.20 -4.94
CA LYS A 45 14.12 -6.84 -5.25
C LYS A 45 15.63 -6.59 -5.06
N GLY A 46 16.28 -7.44 -4.29
CA GLY A 46 17.69 -7.28 -3.99
C GLY A 46 17.98 -6.32 -2.85
N SER A 47 16.96 -5.89 -2.12
CA SER A 47 17.14 -5.01 -0.97
C SER A 47 17.75 -5.75 0.19
N LYS A 48 18.55 -5.05 0.98
CA LYS A 48 19.11 -5.63 2.19
C LYS A 48 18.06 -5.73 3.28
N PRO A 49 18.09 -6.79 4.09
CA PRO A 49 17.16 -6.90 5.21
C PRO A 49 17.55 -5.91 6.30
N PHE A 50 16.64 -5.03 6.66
CA PHE A 50 16.78 -4.16 7.80
C PHE A 50 15.91 -4.67 8.94
N MET A 51 14.66 -4.98 8.63
CA MET A 51 13.72 -5.60 9.55
C MET A 51 13.00 -6.72 8.82
N ASN A 52 12.73 -7.82 9.52
CA ASN A 52 12.02 -8.93 8.91
C ASN A 52 10.52 -8.57 8.73
N GLU A 53 9.82 -9.40 7.97
CA GLU A 53 8.43 -9.11 7.62
C GLU A 53 7.51 -9.07 8.84
N GLU A 54 7.76 -9.88 9.85
CA GLU A 54 6.93 -9.90 11.05
C GLU A 54 7.08 -8.62 11.84
N GLU A 55 8.29 -8.12 11.94
CA GLU A 55 8.58 -6.85 12.60
C GLU A 55 7.94 -5.69 11.87
N ARG A 56 8.09 -5.67 10.56
CA ARG A 56 7.51 -4.61 9.73
C ARG A 56 5.99 -4.61 9.83
N LEU A 57 5.39 -5.79 9.77
CA LEU A 57 3.95 -5.94 9.89
C LEU A 57 3.45 -5.45 11.26
N CYS A 58 4.18 -5.81 12.32
CA CYS A 58 3.84 -5.40 13.68
C CYS A 58 3.85 -3.87 13.83
N ILE A 59 4.89 -3.24 13.32
CA ILE A 59 5.01 -1.78 13.42
C ILE A 59 3.87 -1.10 12.66
N ILE A 60 3.60 -1.54 11.44
CA ILE A 60 2.55 -0.96 10.62
C ILE A 60 1.18 -1.14 11.26
N ASN A 61 0.91 -2.33 11.81
CA ASN A 61 -0.39 -2.60 12.45
C ASN A 61 -0.63 -1.75 13.69
N ASN A 62 0.41 -1.18 14.27
CA ASN A 62 0.27 -0.38 15.48
C ASN A 62 0.29 1.12 15.21
N LEU A 63 0.30 1.52 13.97
CA LEU A 63 0.21 2.94 13.62
C LEU A 63 -1.24 3.40 13.72
N ARG A 64 -1.41 4.59 14.27
CA ARG A 64 -2.75 5.17 14.48
C ARG A 64 -3.56 5.28 13.18
N LEU A 65 -2.90 5.60 12.08
CA LEU A 65 -3.58 5.80 10.79
C LEU A 65 -4.05 4.50 10.15
N VAL A 66 -3.46 3.38 10.54
CA VAL A 66 -3.70 2.09 9.89
C VAL A 66 -4.81 1.35 10.61
N ASP A 67 -5.85 1.00 9.89
CA ASP A 67 -6.94 0.21 10.46
C ASP A 67 -6.56 -1.26 10.53
N TYR A 68 -5.89 -1.77 9.49
CA TYR A 68 -5.30 -3.10 9.54
C TYR A 68 -4.23 -3.23 8.46
N ALA A 69 -3.30 -4.14 8.71
CA ALA A 69 -2.23 -4.43 7.78
C ALA A 69 -2.13 -5.93 7.58
N ILE A 70 -1.78 -6.34 6.37
CA ILE A 70 -1.62 -7.75 6.04
C ILE A 70 -0.32 -7.95 5.29
N LEU A 71 0.21 -9.17 5.38
CA LEU A 71 1.42 -9.53 4.67
C LEU A 71 1.05 -9.95 3.25
N SER A 72 1.85 -9.51 2.27
CA SER A 72 1.64 -9.90 0.88
C SER A 72 1.80 -11.40 0.69
N VAL A 73 0.93 -11.99 -0.12
CA VAL A 73 1.01 -13.41 -0.50
C VAL A 73 1.62 -13.61 -1.88
N ASP A 74 1.95 -12.51 -2.55
CA ASP A 74 2.50 -12.57 -3.90
C ASP A 74 3.90 -13.16 -3.92
N THR A 75 4.23 -13.81 -5.02
CA THR A 75 5.55 -14.40 -5.23
C THR A 75 6.36 -13.66 -6.30
N ASP A 76 5.85 -12.54 -6.77
CA ASP A 76 6.58 -11.63 -7.66
C ASP A 76 6.71 -10.27 -6.98
N GLY A 77 7.15 -9.27 -7.70
CA GLY A 77 7.34 -7.94 -7.14
C GLY A 77 6.08 -7.10 -7.01
N THR A 78 4.91 -7.67 -7.31
CA THR A 78 3.63 -6.96 -7.27
C THR A 78 2.82 -7.34 -6.04
N VAL A 79 1.67 -6.71 -5.85
CA VAL A 79 0.71 -7.12 -4.82
C VAL A 79 -0.64 -7.52 -5.45
N CYS A 80 -0.61 -7.93 -6.70
CA CYS A 80 -1.82 -8.27 -7.45
C CYS A 80 -2.63 -9.38 -6.81
N GLU A 81 -1.98 -10.48 -6.40
CA GLU A 81 -2.68 -11.59 -5.76
C GLU A 81 -3.24 -11.21 -4.40
N THR A 82 -2.51 -10.39 -3.65
CA THR A 82 -2.98 -9.92 -2.35
C THR A 82 -4.22 -9.05 -2.53
N ILE A 83 -4.22 -8.17 -3.53
CA ILE A 83 -5.39 -7.35 -3.84
C ILE A 83 -6.58 -8.25 -4.20
N ARG A 84 -6.34 -9.28 -4.99
CA ARG A 84 -7.38 -10.24 -5.37
C ARG A 84 -7.99 -10.91 -4.14
N GLU A 85 -7.16 -11.30 -3.19
CA GLU A 85 -7.62 -11.92 -1.95
C GLU A 85 -8.44 -10.97 -1.08
N ILE A 86 -8.01 -9.72 -0.98
CA ILE A 86 -8.76 -8.71 -0.24
C ILE A 86 -10.15 -8.53 -0.86
N ASN A 87 -10.19 -8.41 -2.18
CA ASN A 87 -11.46 -8.26 -2.88
C ASN A 87 -12.36 -9.47 -2.65
N SER A 88 -11.80 -10.67 -2.73
CA SER A 88 -12.55 -11.91 -2.51
C SER A 88 -13.17 -11.98 -1.12
N LEU A 89 -12.45 -11.51 -0.11
CA LEU A 89 -12.95 -11.47 1.26
C LEU A 89 -14.22 -10.64 1.36
N TYR A 90 -14.21 -9.45 0.78
CA TYR A 90 -15.38 -8.57 0.84
C TYR A 90 -16.55 -9.11 0.02
N VAL A 91 -16.27 -9.77 -1.11
CA VAL A 91 -17.28 -10.42 -1.92
C VAL A 91 -17.92 -11.58 -1.14
N LEU A 92 -17.08 -12.41 -0.47
CA LEU A 92 -17.57 -13.55 0.32
C LEU A 92 -18.41 -13.10 1.52
N MET A 93 -18.07 -11.96 2.10
CA MET A 93 -18.82 -11.43 3.22
C MET A 93 -20.12 -10.74 2.76
N GLU A 94 -20.36 -10.69 1.47
CA GLU A 94 -21.53 -10.04 0.89
C GLU A 94 -21.71 -8.61 1.39
N ASP A 95 -20.58 -7.92 1.56
CA ASP A 95 -20.60 -6.57 2.10
C ASP A 95 -20.77 -5.57 0.95
N GLU A 96 -22.02 -5.35 0.57
CA GLU A 96 -22.37 -4.45 -0.53
C GLU A 96 -22.09 -2.98 -0.22
N GLY A 97 -21.89 -2.67 1.05
CA GLY A 97 -21.61 -1.31 1.49
C GLY A 97 -20.16 -0.91 1.41
N VAL A 98 -19.29 -1.78 0.88
CA VAL A 98 -17.85 -1.52 0.83
C VAL A 98 -17.40 -1.25 -0.61
N ARG A 99 -16.55 -0.25 -0.76
CA ARG A 99 -15.89 0.02 -2.03
C ARG A 99 -14.39 0.08 -1.80
N LEU A 100 -13.64 -0.62 -2.63
CA LEU A 100 -12.19 -0.67 -2.53
C LEU A 100 -11.52 0.30 -3.49
N PHE A 101 -10.42 0.91 -3.01
CA PHE A 101 -9.56 1.78 -3.79
C PHE A 101 -8.12 1.35 -3.57
N PHE A 102 -7.31 1.44 -4.58
CA PHE A 102 -5.88 1.20 -4.46
C PHE A 102 -5.13 2.51 -4.67
N ALA A 103 -4.41 2.96 -3.67
CA ALA A 103 -3.70 4.23 -3.72
C ALA A 103 -2.22 4.00 -4.01
N ASN A 104 -1.76 4.66 -5.04
CA ASN A 104 -0.39 4.56 -5.51
C ASN A 104 0.43 5.73 -4.97
N GLY A 105 1.57 5.43 -4.41
CA GLY A 105 2.44 6.46 -3.86
C GLY A 105 3.68 6.68 -4.70
N GLY A 106 4.52 7.59 -4.26
CA GLY A 106 5.80 7.86 -4.89
C GLY A 106 5.67 8.55 -6.24
N ASP A 107 6.60 8.24 -7.11
CA ASP A 107 6.68 8.84 -8.44
C ASP A 107 5.93 8.06 -9.51
N GLN A 108 5.28 6.98 -9.14
CA GLN A 108 4.56 6.14 -10.08
C GLN A 108 3.20 6.71 -10.42
N THR A 109 2.78 6.50 -11.65
CA THR A 109 1.43 6.84 -12.08
C THR A 109 0.62 5.57 -12.26
N ASN A 110 -0.69 5.70 -12.27
CA ASN A 110 -1.58 4.55 -12.43
C ASN A 110 -1.38 3.83 -13.76
N ASP A 111 -0.81 4.51 -14.74
CA ASP A 111 -0.60 3.92 -16.07
C ASP A 111 0.54 2.92 -16.12
N ILE A 112 1.47 3.01 -15.17
CA ILE A 112 2.67 2.18 -15.21
C ILE A 112 2.78 1.17 -14.07
N ILE A 113 1.85 1.15 -13.13
CA ILE A 113 1.92 0.19 -12.04
C ILE A 113 1.36 -1.16 -12.48
N PRO A 114 1.98 -2.26 -12.05
CA PRO A 114 1.51 -3.60 -12.44
C PRO A 114 0.11 -3.93 -11.90
N GLU A 115 -0.29 -3.30 -10.80
CA GLU A 115 -1.57 -3.56 -10.15
C GLU A 115 -2.77 -2.97 -10.91
N ARG A 116 -2.52 -2.13 -11.89
CA ARG A 116 -3.60 -1.47 -12.63
C ARG A 116 -4.57 -2.45 -13.26
N GLU A 117 -4.05 -3.47 -13.94
CA GLU A 117 -4.88 -4.42 -14.65
C GLU A 117 -5.83 -5.18 -13.72
N ILE A 118 -5.31 -5.66 -12.59
CA ILE A 118 -6.15 -6.40 -11.67
C ILE A 118 -7.19 -5.49 -11.02
N CYS A 119 -6.83 -4.27 -10.70
CA CYS A 119 -7.78 -3.32 -10.14
C CYS A 119 -8.91 -3.02 -11.12
N GLU A 120 -8.59 -2.82 -12.39
CA GLU A 120 -9.60 -2.60 -13.42
C GLU A 120 -10.54 -3.79 -13.54
N LYS A 121 -10.00 -5.01 -13.52
CA LYS A 121 -10.81 -6.21 -13.62
C LYS A 121 -11.75 -6.38 -12.44
N LEU A 122 -11.33 -5.98 -11.26
CA LEU A 122 -12.11 -6.16 -10.04
C LEU A 122 -12.99 -4.96 -9.72
N GLY A 123 -12.92 -3.91 -10.52
CA GLY A 123 -13.69 -2.69 -10.26
C GLY A 123 -13.15 -1.87 -9.10
N ILE A 124 -11.89 -2.06 -8.76
CA ILE A 124 -11.20 -1.28 -7.73
C ILE A 124 -10.68 0.00 -8.36
N LYS A 125 -11.04 1.12 -7.80
CA LYS A 125 -10.59 2.41 -8.34
C LYS A 125 -9.17 2.72 -7.90
N LEU A 126 -8.44 3.38 -8.79
CA LEU A 126 -7.05 3.76 -8.53
C LEU A 126 -6.99 5.22 -8.11
N ILE A 127 -6.15 5.50 -7.12
CA ILE A 127 -5.85 6.86 -6.68
C ILE A 127 -4.36 7.06 -6.90
N ASP A 128 -3.97 8.10 -7.63
CA ASP A 128 -2.57 8.35 -7.86
C ASP A 128 -2.17 9.75 -7.34
N GLY A 129 -0.88 10.04 -7.33
CA GLY A 129 -0.38 11.33 -6.88
C GLY A 129 -0.22 11.48 -5.38
N LEU A 130 -0.45 10.43 -4.59
CA LEU A 130 -0.37 10.54 -3.14
C LEU A 130 1.03 10.67 -2.61
N GLY A 131 1.99 10.11 -3.30
CA GLY A 131 3.36 10.19 -2.87
C GLY A 131 4.16 11.19 -3.68
N GLU A 132 3.53 12.25 -4.14
CA GLU A 132 4.21 13.23 -4.96
C GLU A 132 5.49 13.73 -4.29
N LYS A 133 6.35 14.27 -5.11
CA LYS A 133 7.73 14.58 -4.73
C LYS A 133 7.89 15.46 -3.50
N ILE A 134 6.92 16.28 -3.21
CA ILE A 134 6.98 17.10 -2.01
C ILE A 134 7.01 16.27 -0.73
N GLN A 135 6.60 15.01 -0.82
CA GLN A 135 6.57 14.11 0.33
C GLN A 135 7.66 13.04 0.25
N SER A 136 8.46 13.05 -0.79
CA SER A 136 9.50 12.04 -0.94
C SER A 136 10.74 12.42 -0.13
N SER A 137 11.47 11.39 0.28
CA SER A 137 12.74 11.59 0.98
C SER A 137 13.73 12.38 0.13
N SER A 138 13.75 12.12 -1.17
CA SER A 138 14.62 12.82 -2.11
C SER A 138 14.32 14.30 -2.11
N TRP A 139 13.05 14.65 -2.18
CA TRP A 139 12.65 16.04 -2.18
C TRP A 139 13.08 16.75 -0.90
N LEU A 140 12.87 16.10 0.24
CA LEU A 140 13.26 16.67 1.52
C LEU A 140 14.75 16.91 1.61
N LEU A 141 15.54 15.96 1.16
CA LEU A 141 17.00 16.10 1.15
C LEU A 141 17.44 17.24 0.26
N ASP A 142 16.84 17.38 -0.91
CA ASP A 142 17.19 18.44 -1.84
C ASP A 142 16.87 19.81 -1.29
N ASN A 143 15.81 19.93 -0.53
CA ASN A 143 15.37 21.21 0.03
C ASN A 143 16.08 21.62 1.30
N GLU A 144 16.81 20.72 1.91
CA GLU A 144 17.58 21.02 3.11
C GLU A 144 18.98 21.59 2.80
N LYS A 145 19.33 21.65 1.57
CA LYS A 145 20.65 22.12 1.17
C LYS A 145 20.77 23.62 1.24
#